data_66ead69254030569d7a6b890ea03d959
#
_entry.id   66ead69254030569d7a6b890ea03d959
#
_cell.length_a   1.000
_cell.length_b   1.000
_cell.length_c   1.000
_cell.angle_alpha   90.00
_cell.angle_beta   90.00
_cell.angle_gamma   90.00
#
_symmetry.space_group_name_H-M   'P 1'
#
loop_
_entity.id
_entity.type
_entity.pdbx_description
1 polymer ?
#
loop_
_entity_poly.entity_id
_entity_poly.type
_entity_poly.pdbx_seq_one_letter_code
_entity_poly.pdbx_strand_id
1 'polypeptide(L)'
;MYDKLRETVVTGLKDYLGVPVIRGNQNAEPPDYPYVSYNITTLESANNGTWGEYKDGIDRIPVTQNWSLSVQSNKYDESITLANKAREFLCHTGICYLNDNGVIVQRIGEITNRDNLISIEYEYKNGFDAVFWLMSEAKNPIESIGKIERISLKEEEWCLTILVILQLILE
;
A
#
# COMPACT_ATOMS: atom_id res chain seq x y z
N MET A 1 2.90 2.75 10.01
CA MET A 1 2.04 2.70 8.82
C MET A 1 1.57 1.28 8.50
N TYR A 2 2.44 0.32 8.25
CA TYR A 2 2.08 -1.08 7.95
C TYR A 2 1.24 -1.76 9.03
N ASP A 3 1.52 -1.46 10.30
CA ASP A 3 0.71 -1.97 11.42
C ASP A 3 -0.72 -1.45 11.37
N LYS A 4 -0.91 -0.17 11.03
CA LYS A 4 -2.25 0.42 10.88
C LYS A 4 -3.05 -0.24 9.75
N LEU A 5 -2.43 -0.47 8.58
CA LEU A 5 -3.06 -1.21 7.48
C LEU A 5 -3.51 -2.60 7.95
N ARG A 6 -2.57 -3.33 8.57
CA ARG A 6 -2.85 -4.68 9.08
C ARG A 6 -3.98 -4.69 10.10
N GLU A 7 -3.90 -3.82 11.09
CA GLU A 7 -4.93 -3.72 12.14
C GLU A 7 -6.30 -3.40 11.53
N THR A 8 -6.38 -2.43 10.64
CA THR A 8 -7.63 -2.05 9.98
C THR A 8 -8.23 -3.20 9.20
N VAL A 9 -7.46 -3.84 8.32
CA VAL A 9 -7.97 -4.94 7.49
C VAL A 9 -8.35 -6.15 8.32
N VAL A 10 -7.50 -6.54 9.27
CA VAL A 10 -7.75 -7.72 10.14
C VAL A 10 -8.96 -7.50 11.05
N THR A 11 -9.05 -6.34 11.70
CA THR A 11 -10.19 -6.01 12.57
C THR A 11 -11.48 -5.94 11.77
N GLY A 12 -11.48 -5.22 10.63
CA GLY A 12 -12.67 -5.12 9.81
C GLY A 12 -13.16 -6.45 9.27
N LEU A 13 -12.27 -7.32 8.80
CA LEU A 13 -12.63 -8.67 8.36
C LEU A 13 -13.15 -9.53 9.51
N LYS A 14 -12.50 -9.49 10.68
CA LYS A 14 -12.91 -10.23 11.87
C LYS A 14 -14.32 -9.84 12.31
N ASP A 15 -14.58 -8.55 12.38
CA ASP A 15 -15.89 -8.03 12.83
C ASP A 15 -16.99 -8.34 11.83
N TYR A 16 -16.70 -8.26 10.54
CA TYR A 16 -17.67 -8.55 9.48
C TYR A 16 -17.98 -10.05 9.34
N LEU A 17 -16.95 -10.89 9.41
CA LEU A 17 -17.10 -12.33 9.21
C LEU A 17 -17.52 -13.08 10.48
N GLY A 18 -17.20 -12.54 11.66
CA GLY A 18 -17.42 -13.19 12.95
C GLY A 18 -16.50 -14.39 13.19
N VAL A 19 -15.39 -14.52 12.47
CA VAL A 19 -14.41 -15.61 12.60
C VAL A 19 -13.02 -15.08 12.86
N PRO A 20 -12.12 -15.88 13.46
CA PRO A 20 -10.73 -15.47 13.66
C PRO A 20 -10.04 -15.13 12.34
N VAL A 21 -9.26 -14.03 12.33
CA VAL A 21 -8.38 -13.66 11.21
C VAL A 21 -6.96 -13.63 11.73
N ILE A 22 -6.11 -14.53 11.24
CA ILE A 22 -4.76 -14.74 11.74
C ILE A 22 -3.72 -14.54 10.64
N ARG A 23 -2.49 -14.25 11.04
CA ARG A 23 -1.37 -14.26 10.10
C ARG A 23 -1.03 -15.72 9.77
N GLY A 24 -0.91 -16.03 8.49
CA GLY A 24 -0.35 -17.30 8.04
C GLY A 24 1.14 -17.41 8.41
N ASN A 25 1.67 -18.63 8.40
CA ASN A 25 3.08 -18.92 8.68
C ASN A 25 3.56 -18.40 10.06
N GLN A 26 2.71 -18.49 11.07
CA GLN A 26 3.10 -18.25 12.46
C GLN A 26 3.36 -19.57 13.20
N ASN A 27 4.23 -19.52 14.22
CA ASN A 27 4.56 -20.70 15.02
C ASN A 27 3.49 -21.07 16.07
N ALA A 28 2.41 -20.27 16.15
CA ALA A 28 1.30 -20.55 17.07
C ALA A 28 0.36 -21.59 16.45
N GLU A 29 -0.28 -22.38 17.29
CA GLU A 29 -1.33 -23.29 16.90
C GLU A 29 -2.50 -22.53 16.24
N PRO A 30 -3.02 -22.98 15.08
CA PRO A 30 -4.14 -22.33 14.44
C PRO A 30 -5.41 -22.43 15.31
N PRO A 31 -6.33 -21.46 15.24
CA PRO A 31 -7.60 -21.55 15.92
C PRO A 31 -8.48 -22.64 15.29
N ASP A 32 -9.57 -22.98 16.01
CA ASP A 32 -10.59 -23.89 15.50
C ASP A 32 -11.21 -23.36 14.22
N TYR A 33 -11.63 -24.29 13.32
CA TYR A 33 -12.35 -23.95 12.10
C TYR A 33 -13.73 -23.34 12.37
N PRO A 34 -14.21 -22.43 11.52
CA PRO A 34 -13.52 -21.80 10.40
C PRO A 34 -12.69 -20.59 10.81
N TYR A 35 -11.63 -20.29 10.07
CA TYR A 35 -10.85 -19.09 10.26
C TYR A 35 -10.29 -18.56 8.94
N VAL A 36 -9.84 -17.32 8.93
CA VAL A 36 -9.17 -16.68 7.80
C VAL A 36 -7.69 -16.52 8.13
N SER A 37 -6.83 -16.94 7.20
CA SER A 37 -5.41 -16.62 7.27
C SER A 37 -5.02 -15.61 6.20
N TYR A 38 -4.08 -14.75 6.50
CA TYR A 38 -3.49 -13.84 5.53
C TYR A 38 -1.97 -13.96 5.50
N ASN A 39 -1.40 -13.82 4.32
CA ASN A 39 0.04 -13.71 4.10
C ASN A 39 0.32 -12.45 3.29
N ILE A 40 1.32 -11.70 3.71
CA ILE A 40 1.79 -10.56 2.93
C ILE A 40 2.85 -11.10 1.97
N THR A 41 2.52 -11.12 0.68
CA THR A 41 3.40 -11.67 -0.37
C THR A 41 4.35 -10.62 -0.92
N THR A 42 3.94 -9.34 -0.92
CA THR A 42 4.81 -8.20 -1.25
C THR A 42 4.63 -7.16 -0.17
N LEU A 43 5.71 -6.83 0.52
CA LEU A 43 5.68 -5.87 1.62
C LEU A 43 5.51 -4.44 1.12
N GLU A 44 6.22 -4.10 0.06
CA GLU A 44 6.18 -2.78 -0.54
C GLU A 44 6.62 -2.87 -2.00
N SER A 45 5.83 -2.30 -2.89
CA SER A 45 6.20 -2.09 -4.28
C SER A 45 5.89 -0.65 -4.63
N ALA A 46 6.93 0.13 -4.86
CA ALA A 46 6.79 1.48 -5.40
C ALA A 46 6.65 1.37 -6.93
N ASN A 47 5.65 2.06 -7.48
CA ASN A 47 5.57 2.22 -8.92
C ASN A 47 6.63 3.22 -9.37
N ASN A 48 7.60 2.76 -10.15
CA ASN A 48 8.60 3.64 -10.77
C ASN A 48 7.89 4.71 -11.61
N GLY A 49 8.16 5.98 -11.30
CA GLY A 49 7.53 7.12 -11.95
C GLY A 49 6.28 7.67 -11.23
N THR A 50 5.90 7.12 -10.10
CA THR A 50 4.86 7.73 -9.27
C THR A 50 5.46 8.96 -8.56
N TRP A 51 4.79 10.09 -8.74
CA TRP A 51 5.20 11.34 -8.10
C TRP A 51 4.91 11.25 -6.60
N GLY A 52 5.95 11.42 -5.79
CA GLY A 52 5.82 11.61 -4.36
C GLY A 52 5.44 13.06 -4.02
N GLU A 53 4.82 13.25 -2.89
CA GLU A 53 4.62 14.58 -2.30
C GLU A 53 5.70 14.81 -1.24
N TYR A 54 6.49 15.86 -1.42
CA TYR A 54 7.41 16.33 -0.37
C TYR A 54 6.81 17.55 0.32
N LYS A 55 6.51 17.41 1.60
CA LYS A 55 5.97 18.50 2.41
C LYS A 55 6.47 18.41 3.85
N ASP A 56 6.91 19.53 4.39
CA ASP A 56 7.34 19.66 5.80
C ASP A 56 8.45 18.67 6.22
N GLY A 57 9.39 18.37 5.32
CA GLY A 57 10.48 17.42 5.60
C GLY A 57 10.04 15.94 5.54
N ILE A 58 8.84 15.67 5.03
CA ILE A 58 8.30 14.33 4.86
C ILE A 58 8.11 14.06 3.37
N ASP A 59 8.74 13.00 2.91
CA ASP A 59 8.54 12.46 1.57
C ASP A 59 7.44 11.38 1.62
N ARG A 60 6.39 11.56 0.81
CA ARG A 60 5.24 10.67 0.71
C ARG A 60 5.21 10.03 -0.66
N ILE A 61 5.40 8.73 -0.70
CA ILE A 61 5.40 7.95 -1.93
C ILE A 61 4.26 6.95 -1.90
N PRO A 62 3.40 6.91 -2.93
CA PRO A 62 2.38 5.86 -3.02
C PRO A 62 3.03 4.51 -3.29
N VAL A 63 2.67 3.53 -2.48
CA VAL A 63 3.17 2.16 -2.57
C VAL A 63 2.02 1.16 -2.54
N THR A 64 2.27 -0.04 -3.01
CA THR A 64 1.32 -1.14 -2.96
C THR A 64 1.83 -2.28 -2.11
N GLN A 65 0.91 -2.96 -1.44
CA GLN A 65 1.17 -4.17 -0.67
C GLN A 65 0.25 -5.29 -1.16
N ASN A 66 0.80 -6.46 -1.43
CA ASN A 66 0.02 -7.61 -1.88
C ASN A 66 -0.21 -8.58 -0.72
N TRP A 67 -1.47 -8.94 -0.54
CA TRP A 67 -1.90 -9.90 0.46
C TRP A 67 -2.56 -11.11 -0.20
N SER A 68 -2.26 -12.27 0.30
CA SER A 68 -2.96 -13.51 0.00
C SER A 68 -3.84 -13.88 1.17
N LEU A 69 -5.16 -13.87 0.98
CA LEU A 69 -6.16 -14.23 1.98
C LEU A 69 -6.69 -15.63 1.66
N SER A 70 -6.82 -16.45 2.68
CA SER A 70 -7.35 -17.81 2.54
C SER A 70 -8.24 -18.14 3.71
N VAL A 71 -9.40 -18.69 3.41
CA VAL A 71 -10.38 -19.18 4.40
C VAL A 71 -10.18 -20.67 4.55
N GLN A 72 -10.00 -21.12 5.77
CA GLN A 72 -9.89 -22.53 6.12
C GLN A 72 -11.15 -23.00 6.84
N SER A 73 -11.68 -24.14 6.43
CA SER A 73 -12.81 -24.80 7.08
C SER A 73 -12.74 -26.33 6.93
N ASN A 74 -13.42 -27.03 7.81
CA ASN A 74 -13.66 -28.46 7.68
C ASN A 74 -14.92 -28.79 6.83
N LYS A 75 -15.61 -27.75 6.29
CA LYS A 75 -16.78 -27.86 5.43
C LYS A 75 -16.57 -27.09 4.13
N TYR A 76 -16.83 -27.78 3.01
CA TYR A 76 -16.65 -27.20 1.68
C TYR A 76 -17.45 -25.92 1.44
N ASP A 77 -18.78 -25.98 1.66
CA ASP A 77 -19.67 -24.85 1.40
C ASP A 77 -19.40 -23.64 2.32
N GLU A 78 -18.96 -23.91 3.54
CA GLU A 78 -18.62 -22.87 4.51
C GLU A 78 -17.37 -22.08 4.08
N SER A 79 -16.34 -22.78 3.59
CA SER A 79 -15.12 -22.14 3.12
C SER A 79 -15.38 -21.21 1.92
N ILE A 80 -16.22 -21.63 0.97
CA ILE A 80 -16.62 -20.82 -0.19
C ILE A 80 -17.46 -19.63 0.25
N THR A 81 -18.44 -19.85 1.12
CA THR A 81 -19.34 -18.80 1.60
C THR A 81 -18.56 -17.70 2.32
N LEU A 82 -17.64 -18.08 3.21
CA LEU A 82 -16.81 -17.13 3.94
C LEU A 82 -15.80 -16.42 3.03
N ALA A 83 -15.24 -17.11 2.03
CA ALA A 83 -14.34 -16.47 1.05
C ALA A 83 -15.08 -15.42 0.21
N ASN A 84 -16.33 -15.72 -0.21
CA ASN A 84 -17.16 -14.73 -0.90
C ASN A 84 -17.48 -13.52 -0.02
N LYS A 85 -17.85 -13.72 1.24
CA LYS A 85 -18.10 -12.64 2.21
C LYS A 85 -16.84 -11.81 2.47
N ALA A 86 -15.69 -12.45 2.63
CA ALA A 86 -14.42 -11.72 2.80
C ALA A 86 -14.12 -10.84 1.59
N ARG A 87 -14.32 -11.36 0.38
CA ARG A 87 -14.17 -10.60 -0.85
C ARG A 87 -15.20 -9.47 -0.96
N GLU A 88 -16.46 -9.73 -0.62
CA GLU A 88 -17.53 -8.73 -0.58
C GLU A 88 -17.21 -7.58 0.38
N PHE A 89 -16.67 -7.87 1.55
CA PHE A 89 -16.22 -6.84 2.49
C PHE A 89 -15.20 -5.91 1.84
N LEU A 90 -14.18 -6.46 1.21
CA LEU A 90 -13.12 -5.66 0.59
C LEU A 90 -13.59 -4.93 -0.68
N CYS A 91 -14.57 -5.48 -1.43
CA CYS A 91 -15.07 -4.89 -2.67
C CYS A 91 -16.19 -3.87 -2.46
N HIS A 92 -17.01 -4.02 -1.42
CA HIS A 92 -18.27 -3.30 -1.28
C HIS A 92 -18.55 -2.81 0.14
N THR A 93 -18.88 -3.74 1.04
CA THR A 93 -19.45 -3.37 2.35
C THR A 93 -18.46 -2.68 3.29
N GLY A 94 -17.18 -3.02 3.20
CA GLY A 94 -16.12 -2.46 4.02
C GLY A 94 -15.38 -1.25 3.43
N ILE A 95 -15.70 -0.82 2.20
CA ILE A 95 -14.93 0.23 1.52
C ILE A 95 -14.90 1.54 2.30
N CYS A 96 -16.04 2.00 2.82
CA CYS A 96 -16.10 3.23 3.61
C CYS A 96 -15.22 3.13 4.86
N TYR A 97 -15.35 2.02 5.61
CA TYR A 97 -14.54 1.76 6.78
C TYR A 97 -13.03 1.74 6.46
N LEU A 98 -12.64 1.08 5.38
CA LEU A 98 -11.24 0.99 4.95
C LEU A 98 -10.70 2.38 4.56
N ASN A 99 -11.46 3.12 3.75
CA ASN A 99 -11.07 4.45 3.28
C ASN A 99 -10.96 5.46 4.44
N ASP A 100 -11.88 5.44 5.40
CA ASP A 100 -11.85 6.30 6.59
C ASP A 100 -10.59 6.04 7.44
N ASN A 101 -10.05 4.82 7.37
CA ASN A 101 -8.79 4.44 8.00
C ASN A 101 -7.56 4.61 7.11
N GLY A 102 -7.71 5.17 5.92
CA GLY A 102 -6.62 5.44 4.97
C GLY A 102 -6.12 4.20 4.23
N VAL A 103 -6.95 3.16 4.12
CA VAL A 103 -6.67 1.93 3.40
C VAL A 103 -7.48 1.90 2.11
N ILE A 104 -6.80 1.84 0.98
CA ILE A 104 -7.44 1.77 -0.34
C ILE A 104 -7.20 0.39 -0.93
N VAL A 105 -8.26 -0.28 -1.32
CA VAL A 105 -8.19 -1.55 -2.05
C VAL A 105 -8.05 -1.24 -3.53
N GLN A 106 -6.88 -1.53 -4.09
CA GLN A 106 -6.59 -1.25 -5.50
C GLN A 106 -7.11 -2.35 -6.43
N ARG A 107 -6.93 -3.61 -6.04
CA ARG A 107 -7.35 -4.77 -6.84
C ARG A 107 -7.64 -5.95 -5.94
N ILE A 108 -8.63 -6.74 -6.33
CA ILE A 108 -8.95 -8.02 -5.71
C ILE A 108 -8.99 -9.07 -6.80
N GLY A 109 -8.31 -10.18 -6.55
CA GLY A 109 -8.27 -11.33 -7.45
C GLY A 109 -9.54 -12.18 -7.40
N GLU A 110 -9.52 -13.23 -8.18
CA GLU A 110 -10.56 -14.26 -8.18
C GLU A 110 -10.38 -15.20 -6.99
N ILE A 111 -11.51 -15.77 -6.53
CA ILE A 111 -11.47 -16.82 -5.52
C ILE A 111 -11.01 -18.10 -6.19
N THR A 112 -9.93 -18.67 -5.67
CA THR A 112 -9.36 -19.92 -6.16
C THR A 112 -9.39 -20.98 -5.08
N ASN A 113 -9.62 -22.22 -5.49
CA ASN A 113 -9.46 -23.36 -4.60
C ASN A 113 -7.98 -23.58 -4.30
N ARG A 114 -7.67 -23.70 -3.01
CA ARG A 114 -6.31 -23.90 -2.47
C ARG A 114 -6.28 -25.05 -1.49
N ASP A 115 -7.21 -26.02 -1.64
CA ASP A 115 -7.36 -27.16 -0.74
C ASP A 115 -6.05 -27.90 -0.55
N ASN A 116 -5.82 -28.34 0.67
CA ASN A 116 -4.69 -29.18 1.03
C ASN A 116 -5.20 -30.50 1.60
N LEU A 117 -4.58 -31.60 1.20
CA LEU A 117 -4.79 -32.88 1.84
C LEU A 117 -3.83 -32.95 3.06
N ILE A 118 -4.41 -32.83 4.25
CA ILE A 118 -3.66 -32.97 5.49
C ILE A 118 -3.96 -34.35 6.08
N SER A 119 -3.08 -35.32 5.79
CA SER A 119 -3.21 -36.71 6.26
C SER A 119 -4.49 -37.40 5.74
N ILE A 120 -5.45 -37.71 6.62
CA ILE A 120 -6.70 -38.40 6.28
C ILE A 120 -7.88 -37.44 6.14
N GLU A 121 -7.73 -36.21 6.64
CA GLU A 121 -8.77 -35.18 6.62
C GLU A 121 -8.47 -34.11 5.57
N TYR A 122 -9.51 -33.67 4.87
CA TYR A 122 -9.44 -32.54 3.93
C TYR A 122 -9.60 -31.23 4.68
N GLU A 123 -8.63 -30.33 4.50
CA GLU A 123 -8.80 -28.92 4.82
C GLU A 123 -9.28 -28.19 3.56
N TYR A 124 -10.53 -27.74 3.57
CA TYR A 124 -11.08 -26.93 2.49
C TYR A 124 -10.54 -25.50 2.62
N LYS A 125 -9.81 -25.10 1.60
CA LYS A 125 -9.15 -23.80 1.57
C LYS A 125 -9.49 -23.04 0.30
N ASN A 126 -10.23 -21.97 0.44
CA ASN A 126 -10.57 -21.07 -0.65
C ASN A 126 -9.98 -19.69 -0.36
N GLY A 127 -9.40 -19.06 -1.37
CA GLY A 127 -8.71 -17.80 -1.15
C GLY A 127 -8.57 -16.94 -2.39
N PHE A 128 -8.18 -15.70 -2.18
CA PHE A 128 -7.94 -14.71 -3.21
C PHE A 128 -6.80 -13.78 -2.80
N ASP A 129 -6.25 -13.08 -3.76
CA ASP A 129 -5.21 -12.10 -3.52
C ASP A 129 -5.80 -10.69 -3.58
N ALA A 130 -5.35 -9.81 -2.71
CA ALA A 130 -5.74 -8.41 -2.66
C ALA A 130 -4.52 -7.50 -2.70
N VAL A 131 -4.63 -6.41 -3.44
CA VAL A 131 -3.61 -5.37 -3.53
C VAL A 131 -4.14 -4.12 -2.82
N PHE A 132 -3.43 -3.70 -1.80
CA PHE A 132 -3.73 -2.48 -1.06
C PHE A 132 -2.78 -1.37 -1.49
N TRP A 133 -3.33 -0.18 -1.65
CA TRP A 133 -2.58 1.03 -1.92
C TRP A 133 -2.49 1.88 -0.66
N LEU A 134 -1.31 2.40 -0.35
CA LEU A 134 -1.06 3.20 0.82
C LEU A 134 0.04 4.23 0.55
N MET A 135 0.13 5.25 1.40
CA MET A 135 1.20 6.24 1.32
C MET A 135 2.34 5.85 2.25
N SER A 136 3.51 5.60 1.71
CA SER A 136 4.75 5.45 2.48
C SER A 136 5.30 6.82 2.84
N GLU A 137 5.66 7.02 4.09
CA GLU A 137 6.20 8.27 4.60
C GLU A 137 7.64 8.05 5.06
N ALA A 138 8.57 8.79 4.50
CA ALA A 138 9.95 8.84 4.94
C ALA A 138 10.30 10.26 5.40
N LYS A 139 10.96 10.37 6.54
CA LYS A 139 11.56 11.65 6.93
C LYS A 139 12.80 11.86 6.08
N ASN A 140 12.73 12.83 5.22
CA ASN A 140 13.85 13.24 4.40
C ASN A 140 14.21 14.68 4.78
N PRO A 141 15.15 14.89 5.72
CA PRO A 141 15.66 16.22 6.00
C PRO A 141 16.56 16.65 4.84
N ILE A 142 15.96 16.92 3.69
CA ILE A 142 16.64 17.73 2.69
C ILE A 142 16.77 19.08 3.37
N GLU A 143 17.98 19.43 3.81
CA GLU A 143 18.31 20.80 4.09
C GLU A 143 17.80 21.59 2.89
N SER A 144 16.82 22.45 3.10
CA SER A 144 16.28 23.28 2.04
C SER A 144 17.51 23.89 1.36
N ILE A 145 17.76 23.53 0.10
CA ILE A 145 18.68 24.28 -0.74
C ILE A 145 18.17 25.69 -0.60
N GLY A 146 18.92 26.48 0.17
CA GLY A 146 18.52 27.81 0.55
C GLY A 146 18.06 28.52 -0.70
N LYS A 147 16.97 29.26 -0.63
CA LYS A 147 16.42 30.07 -1.70
C LYS A 147 17.48 30.30 -2.74
N ILE A 148 17.27 29.78 -3.96
CA ILE A 148 18.05 30.27 -5.10
C ILE A 148 17.72 31.75 -5.10
N GLU A 149 18.54 32.56 -4.48
CA GLU A 149 18.49 34.00 -4.65
C GLU A 149 18.62 34.18 -6.16
N ARG A 150 17.54 34.68 -6.77
CA ARG A 150 17.62 35.13 -8.14
C ARG A 150 18.87 35.99 -8.20
N ILE A 151 19.89 35.51 -8.88
CA ILE A 151 20.99 36.35 -9.28
C ILE A 151 20.31 37.36 -10.21
N SER A 152 19.88 38.47 -9.63
CA SER A 152 19.53 39.65 -10.43
C SER A 152 20.82 40.08 -11.04
N LEU A 153 21.12 39.61 -12.23
CA LEU A 153 22.10 40.25 -13.10
C LEU A 153 21.58 41.68 -13.22
N LYS A 154 22.25 42.59 -12.52
CA LYS A 154 21.98 44.01 -12.69
C LYS A 154 22.25 44.31 -14.15
N GLU A 155 21.19 44.65 -14.88
CA GLU A 155 21.25 45.03 -16.30
C GLU A 155 22.23 46.15 -16.56
N GLU A 156 22.68 46.85 -15.53
CA GLU A 156 23.63 47.95 -15.62
C GLU A 156 25.06 47.52 -16.00
N GLU A 157 25.51 46.30 -15.66
CA GLU A 157 26.89 45.89 -16.03
C GLU A 157 27.04 45.49 -17.49
N TRP A 158 25.98 45.05 -18.14
CA TRP A 158 26.03 44.70 -19.56
C TRP A 158 26.10 45.90 -20.47
N CYS A 159 25.44 46.99 -20.12
CA CYS A 159 25.49 48.25 -20.88
C CYS A 159 26.91 48.86 -20.88
N LEU A 160 27.60 48.83 -19.76
CA LEU A 160 28.98 49.37 -19.67
C LEU A 160 29.97 48.53 -20.46
N THR A 161 29.85 47.22 -20.42
CA THR A 161 30.76 46.33 -21.15
C THR A 161 30.56 46.43 -22.67
N ILE A 162 29.33 46.54 -23.15
CA ILE A 162 29.04 46.75 -24.56
C ILE A 162 29.50 48.12 -25.05
N LEU A 163 29.36 49.17 -24.25
CA LEU A 163 29.85 50.52 -24.57
C LEU A 163 31.36 50.59 -24.69
N VAL A 164 32.11 49.91 -23.80
CA VAL A 164 33.56 49.82 -23.85
C VAL A 164 34.05 49.04 -25.06
N ILE A 165 33.37 47.94 -25.42
CA ILE A 165 33.73 47.17 -26.63
C ILE A 165 33.44 47.94 -27.89
N LEU A 166 32.33 48.69 -28.00
CA LEU A 166 32.02 49.54 -29.12
C LEU A 166 32.99 50.69 -29.30
N GLN A 167 33.55 51.27 -28.24
CA GLN A 167 34.59 52.31 -28.31
C GLN A 167 35.94 51.77 -28.79
N LEU A 168 36.30 50.53 -28.46
CA LEU A 168 37.54 49.89 -28.91
C LEU A 168 37.49 49.40 -30.37
N ILE A 169 36.32 49.34 -31.00
CA ILE A 169 36.18 48.96 -32.38
C ILE A 169 36.19 50.20 -33.32
N LEU A 170 36.02 51.39 -32.77
CA LEU A 170 35.92 52.65 -33.52
C LEU A 170 37.24 53.49 -33.50
N GLU A 171 38.30 53.00 -32.82
CA GLU A 171 39.66 53.49 -32.96
C GLU A 171 40.47 52.58 -33.89
#